data_0d031e024bae923d3b565bbcc34337a9
#
_entry.id   0d031e024bae923d3b565bbcc34337a9
#
_cell.length_a   1.000
_cell.length_b   1.000
_cell.length_c   1.000
_cell.angle_alpha   90.00
_cell.angle_beta   90.00
_cell.angle_gamma   90.00
#
_symmetry.space_group_name_H-M   'P 1'
#
loop_
_entity.id
_entity.type
_entity.pdbx_description
1 polymer ?
#
loop_
_entity_poly.entity_id
_entity_poly.type
_entity_poly.pdbx_seq_one_letter_code
_entity_poly.pdbx_strand_id
1 'polypeptide(L)'
;QEVSLSYDDGGAIRLYANPPYDIARYPVSAAQKKDTFDPLSAIVYVTTGAGADAANPCNVTAPVFDGKRRYNIEIKKEKDTRVEMDNGLYKGTAILCQARYVQVAGFSQKVLDERDSFPVIHAWIVTFPSKIPGRNYAVPLRVWADTPYGVVAAVTTALNIDGIDKGKSGG
;
A
#
# COMPACT_ATOMS: atom_id res chain seq x y z
N GLN A 1 11.05 -21.16 4.22
CA GLN A 1 11.23 -20.67 2.85
C GLN A 1 11.95 -19.32 2.90
N GLU A 2 13.04 -19.18 2.16
CA GLU A 2 13.76 -17.92 2.00
C GLU A 2 13.37 -17.28 0.66
N VAL A 3 13.07 -15.98 0.65
CA VAL A 3 12.73 -15.24 -0.56
C VAL A 3 13.50 -13.92 -0.54
N SER A 4 14.20 -13.63 -1.63
CA SER A 4 14.92 -12.38 -1.82
C SER A 4 14.53 -11.74 -3.15
N LEU A 5 14.26 -10.45 -3.12
CA LEU A 5 13.98 -9.61 -4.29
C LEU A 5 15.08 -8.57 -4.41
N SER A 6 15.61 -8.41 -5.61
CA SER A 6 16.60 -7.38 -5.92
C SER A 6 16.28 -6.73 -7.26
N TYR A 7 16.70 -5.48 -7.42
CA TYR A 7 16.58 -4.77 -8.69
C TYR A 7 17.90 -4.92 -9.48
N ASP A 8 17.78 -5.14 -10.77
CA ASP A 8 18.92 -5.00 -11.67
C ASP A 8 19.08 -3.56 -12.16
N ASP A 9 20.16 -3.28 -12.87
CA ASP A 9 20.47 -1.94 -13.39
C ASP A 9 19.41 -1.41 -14.37
N GLY A 10 18.57 -2.27 -14.92
CA GLY A 10 17.45 -1.93 -15.79
C GLY A 10 16.11 -1.74 -15.06
N GLY A 11 16.09 -1.81 -13.71
CA GLY A 11 14.89 -1.68 -12.89
C GLY A 11 13.99 -2.92 -12.88
N ALA A 12 14.47 -4.06 -13.41
CA ALA A 12 13.72 -5.31 -13.35
C ALA A 12 13.97 -6.02 -12.01
N ILE A 13 12.89 -6.60 -11.44
CA ILE A 13 12.99 -7.36 -10.19
C ILE A 13 13.52 -8.77 -10.50
N ARG A 14 14.60 -9.13 -9.83
CA ARG A 14 15.13 -10.50 -9.77
C ARG A 14 14.64 -11.18 -8.52
N LEU A 15 14.16 -12.40 -8.67
CA LEU A 15 13.70 -13.24 -7.58
C LEU A 15 14.71 -14.35 -7.31
N TYR A 16 15.07 -14.50 -6.04
CA TYR A 16 15.63 -15.72 -5.48
C TYR A 16 14.64 -16.32 -4.49
N ALA A 17 14.38 -17.62 -4.57
CA ALA A 17 13.55 -18.36 -3.62
C ALA A 17 14.12 -19.74 -3.34
N ASN A 18 14.18 -20.11 -2.06
CA ASN A 18 14.59 -21.43 -1.63
C ASN A 18 13.58 -22.00 -0.59
N PRO A 19 12.87 -23.12 -0.90
CA PRO A 19 12.86 -23.80 -2.20
C PRO A 19 12.24 -22.89 -3.30
N PRO A 20 12.59 -23.14 -4.59
CA PRO A 20 12.06 -22.35 -5.71
C PRO A 20 10.53 -22.37 -5.76
N TYR A 21 9.94 -21.25 -6.19
CA TYR A 21 8.51 -21.23 -6.52
C TYR A 21 8.23 -22.05 -7.78
N ASP A 22 7.14 -22.78 -7.78
CA ASP A 22 6.56 -23.29 -9.03
C ASP A 22 5.86 -22.12 -9.75
N ILE A 23 6.67 -21.35 -10.49
CA ILE A 23 6.19 -20.23 -11.33
C ILE A 23 5.79 -20.68 -12.73
N ALA A 24 6.09 -21.92 -13.11
CA ALA A 24 5.85 -22.44 -14.46
C ALA A 24 4.35 -22.51 -14.78
N ARG A 25 3.53 -22.75 -13.75
CA ARG A 25 2.08 -22.92 -13.92
C ARG A 25 1.35 -21.62 -14.26
N TYR A 26 1.81 -20.51 -13.69
CA TYR A 26 1.21 -19.16 -13.89
C TYR A 26 2.34 -18.13 -14.05
N PRO A 27 2.99 -18.09 -15.22
CA PRO A 27 4.15 -17.25 -15.41
C PRO A 27 3.78 -15.76 -15.45
N VAL A 28 4.67 -14.93 -14.93
CA VAL A 28 4.66 -13.48 -15.10
C VAL A 28 5.73 -13.13 -16.13
N SER A 29 5.36 -12.50 -17.22
CA SER A 29 6.30 -12.15 -18.29
C SER A 29 7.31 -11.08 -17.85
N ALA A 30 8.44 -11.00 -18.55
CA ALA A 30 9.46 -9.97 -18.29
C ALA A 30 8.88 -8.54 -18.43
N ALA A 31 8.03 -8.31 -19.42
CA ALA A 31 7.34 -7.03 -19.61
C ALA A 31 6.43 -6.65 -18.43
N GLN A 32 5.78 -7.63 -17.81
CA GLN A 32 4.91 -7.40 -16.66
C GLN A 32 5.67 -7.14 -15.35
N LYS A 33 6.94 -7.57 -15.26
CA LYS A 33 7.82 -7.34 -14.11
C LYS A 33 8.53 -5.99 -14.17
N LYS A 34 8.58 -5.38 -15.36
CA LYS A 34 9.24 -4.11 -15.55
C LYS A 34 8.48 -2.99 -14.86
N ASP A 35 9.23 -2.03 -14.29
CA ASP A 35 8.69 -0.84 -13.62
C ASP A 35 7.69 -1.18 -12.49
N THR A 36 7.97 -2.26 -11.76
CA THR A 36 7.20 -2.67 -10.59
C THR A 36 7.98 -2.45 -9.30
N PHE A 37 7.24 -2.29 -8.20
CA PHE A 37 7.80 -2.26 -6.86
C PHE A 37 7.73 -3.65 -6.23
N ASP A 38 8.66 -3.97 -5.33
CA ASP A 38 8.44 -4.99 -4.34
C ASP A 38 7.39 -4.50 -3.30
N PRO A 39 6.79 -5.40 -2.51
CA PRO A 39 5.70 -5.03 -1.59
C PRO A 39 6.08 -3.93 -0.58
N LEU A 40 7.32 -3.94 -0.06
CA LEU A 40 7.76 -2.93 0.91
C LEU A 40 8.00 -1.57 0.25
N SER A 41 8.67 -1.57 -0.90
CA SER A 41 8.88 -0.35 -1.71
C SER A 41 7.55 0.26 -2.15
N ALA A 42 6.53 -0.55 -2.45
CA ALA A 42 5.20 -0.06 -2.78
C ALA A 42 4.56 0.69 -1.59
N ILE A 43 4.73 0.19 -0.36
CA ILE A 43 4.25 0.88 0.85
C ILE A 43 4.95 2.24 1.00
N VAL A 44 6.27 2.27 0.85
CA VAL A 44 7.04 3.53 0.93
C VAL A 44 6.58 4.49 -0.17
N TYR A 45 6.43 4.02 -1.41
CA TYR A 45 5.96 4.82 -2.55
C TYR A 45 4.60 5.48 -2.27
N VAL A 46 3.66 4.72 -1.73
CA VAL A 46 2.32 5.23 -1.41
C VAL A 46 2.36 6.19 -0.22
N THR A 47 3.08 5.86 0.86
CA THR A 47 3.10 6.66 2.09
C THR A 47 3.89 7.95 1.97
N THR A 48 4.93 7.98 1.14
CA THR A 48 5.69 9.22 0.86
C THR A 48 5.00 10.13 -0.14
N GLY A 49 3.87 9.70 -0.71
CA GLY A 49 3.16 10.47 -1.72
C GLY A 49 3.89 10.55 -3.06
N ALA A 50 4.90 9.71 -3.29
CA ALA A 50 5.71 9.76 -4.52
C ALA A 50 4.89 9.51 -5.79
N GLY A 51 3.80 8.77 -5.69
CA GLY A 51 2.86 8.52 -6.79
C GLY A 51 1.55 9.27 -6.68
N ALA A 52 1.39 10.16 -5.68
CA ALA A 52 0.16 10.85 -5.43
C ALA A 52 0.31 12.37 -5.65
N ASP A 53 -0.75 13.00 -6.17
CA ASP A 53 -0.88 14.44 -6.13
C ASP A 53 -0.93 14.91 -4.66
N ALA A 54 -0.15 15.94 -4.33
CA ALA A 54 -0.08 16.50 -2.97
C ALA A 54 -1.47 16.96 -2.46
N ALA A 55 -2.36 17.39 -3.36
CA ALA A 55 -3.73 17.75 -3.06
C ALA A 55 -4.66 16.53 -2.91
N ASN A 56 -4.27 15.37 -3.45
CA ASN A 56 -5.08 14.16 -3.44
C ASN A 56 -4.22 12.90 -3.22
N PRO A 57 -3.81 12.64 -1.98
CA PRO A 57 -2.90 11.53 -1.64
C PRO A 57 -3.50 10.14 -1.88
N CYS A 58 -4.78 10.06 -2.25
CA CYS A 58 -5.47 8.81 -2.54
C CYS A 58 -5.62 8.54 -4.04
N ASN A 59 -4.99 9.31 -4.91
CA ASN A 59 -5.03 9.04 -6.35
C ASN A 59 -3.71 8.42 -6.80
N VAL A 60 -3.50 7.16 -6.44
CA VAL A 60 -2.26 6.46 -6.71
C VAL A 60 -2.49 5.01 -7.12
N THR A 61 -1.72 4.55 -8.09
CA THR A 61 -1.62 3.13 -8.47
C THR A 61 -0.18 2.70 -8.33
N ALA A 62 0.06 1.71 -7.44
CA ALA A 62 1.37 1.10 -7.27
C ALA A 62 1.40 -0.27 -7.97
N PRO A 63 2.18 -0.45 -9.05
CA PRO A 63 2.41 -1.74 -9.67
C PRO A 63 3.37 -2.57 -8.82
N VAL A 64 2.94 -3.75 -8.38
CA VAL A 64 3.70 -4.60 -7.45
C VAL A 64 4.01 -5.96 -8.05
N PHE A 65 5.23 -6.45 -7.83
CA PHE A 65 5.62 -7.83 -8.07
C PHE A 65 6.26 -8.42 -6.81
N ASP A 66 5.64 -9.46 -6.24
CA ASP A 66 6.08 -10.10 -4.99
C ASP A 66 7.01 -11.30 -5.18
N GLY A 67 7.53 -11.47 -6.41
CA GLY A 67 8.35 -12.60 -6.80
C GLY A 67 7.56 -13.74 -7.45
N LYS A 68 6.25 -13.78 -7.28
CA LYS A 68 5.38 -14.80 -7.86
C LYS A 68 4.19 -14.18 -8.59
N ARG A 69 3.64 -13.10 -8.05
CA ARG A 69 2.39 -12.48 -8.50
C ARG A 69 2.62 -11.03 -8.89
N ARG A 70 1.96 -10.62 -9.95
CA ARG A 70 1.90 -9.24 -10.43
C ARG A 70 0.51 -8.69 -10.15
N TYR A 71 0.42 -7.62 -9.39
CA TYR A 71 -0.84 -6.97 -9.05
C TYR A 71 -0.64 -5.45 -8.94
N ASN A 72 -1.73 -4.70 -8.98
CA ASN A 72 -1.72 -3.30 -8.64
C ASN A 72 -2.38 -3.10 -7.27
N ILE A 73 -1.85 -2.16 -6.49
CA ILE A 73 -2.57 -1.55 -5.39
C ILE A 73 -3.12 -0.22 -5.92
N GLU A 74 -4.44 -0.15 -6.09
CA GLU A 74 -5.13 1.05 -6.54
C GLU A 74 -5.76 1.74 -5.34
N ILE A 75 -5.37 2.98 -5.09
CA ILE A 75 -5.91 3.79 -4.00
C ILE A 75 -6.70 4.94 -4.60
N LYS A 76 -7.94 5.11 -4.13
CA LYS A 76 -8.85 6.16 -4.57
C LYS A 76 -9.48 6.88 -3.38
N LYS A 77 -9.65 8.19 -3.53
CA LYS A 77 -10.41 9.00 -2.58
C LYS A 77 -11.87 8.58 -2.62
N GLU A 78 -12.46 8.40 -1.45
CA GLU A 78 -13.88 8.19 -1.28
C GLU A 78 -14.56 9.50 -0.88
N LYS A 79 -14.10 10.12 0.21
CA LYS A 79 -14.62 11.42 0.68
C LYS A 79 -13.68 12.05 1.71
N ASP A 80 -13.90 13.34 1.96
CA ASP A 80 -13.37 13.98 3.16
C ASP A 80 -14.26 13.62 4.37
N THR A 81 -13.63 13.38 5.51
CA THR A 81 -14.32 12.99 6.73
C THR A 81 -13.70 13.65 7.95
N ARG A 82 -14.51 13.92 8.96
CA ARG A 82 -14.01 14.37 10.26
C ARG A 82 -13.76 13.15 11.14
N VAL A 83 -12.57 13.08 11.69
CA VAL A 83 -12.15 11.97 12.54
C VAL A 83 -11.66 12.48 13.88
N GLU A 84 -11.91 11.71 14.91
CA GLU A 84 -11.34 11.84 16.23
C GLU A 84 -10.88 10.45 16.65
N MET A 85 -9.57 10.30 16.87
CA MET A 85 -9.02 9.02 17.26
C MET A 85 -9.16 8.80 18.76
N ASP A 86 -9.61 7.62 19.16
CA ASP A 86 -9.81 7.27 20.58
C ASP A 86 -8.53 7.36 21.40
N ASN A 87 -7.38 7.16 20.76
CA ASN A 87 -6.06 7.29 21.38
C ASN A 87 -5.55 8.75 21.48
N GLY A 88 -6.36 9.73 21.08
CA GLY A 88 -6.02 11.15 21.14
C GLY A 88 -4.93 11.62 20.15
N LEU A 89 -4.42 10.75 19.29
CA LEU A 89 -3.33 11.07 18.37
C LEU A 89 -3.72 12.15 17.34
N TYR A 90 -4.96 12.14 16.88
CA TYR A 90 -5.43 13.08 15.87
C TYR A 90 -6.91 13.41 16.05
N LYS A 91 -7.22 14.70 15.85
CA LYS A 91 -8.59 15.22 15.74
C LYS A 91 -8.64 16.26 14.63
N GLY A 92 -9.44 16.02 13.59
CA GLY A 92 -9.53 16.96 12.47
C GLY A 92 -10.13 16.33 11.22
N THR A 93 -9.87 16.95 10.08
CA THR A 93 -10.30 16.43 8.77
C THR A 93 -9.27 15.44 8.25
N ALA A 94 -9.74 14.27 7.85
CA ALA A 94 -8.97 13.25 7.15
C ALA A 94 -9.64 12.92 5.82
N ILE A 95 -8.91 12.28 4.93
CA ILE A 95 -9.43 11.74 3.69
C ILE A 95 -9.71 10.26 3.90
N LEU A 96 -10.95 9.83 3.67
CA LEU A 96 -11.29 8.43 3.56
C LEU A 96 -10.90 7.95 2.18
N CYS A 97 -9.98 7.00 2.13
CA CYS A 97 -9.51 6.35 0.92
C CYS A 97 -9.87 4.88 0.94
N GLN A 98 -10.10 4.31 -0.24
CA GLN A 98 -10.19 2.87 -0.42
C GLN A 98 -9.02 2.39 -1.27
N ALA A 99 -8.44 1.26 -0.87
CA ALA A 99 -7.42 0.56 -1.63
C ALA A 99 -7.96 -0.79 -2.11
N ARG A 100 -7.70 -1.11 -3.38
CA ARG A 100 -8.07 -2.36 -4.01
C ARG A 100 -6.84 -3.10 -4.50
N TYR A 101 -6.87 -4.40 -4.32
CA TYR A 101 -5.91 -5.33 -4.87
C TYR A 101 -6.39 -5.79 -6.24
N VAL A 102 -5.69 -5.41 -7.30
CA VAL A 102 -6.05 -5.75 -8.68
C VAL A 102 -5.05 -6.74 -9.25
N GLN A 103 -5.47 -7.98 -9.42
CA GLN A 103 -4.64 -9.05 -9.97
C GLN A 103 -4.33 -8.80 -11.44
N VAL A 104 -3.07 -9.02 -11.83
CA VAL A 104 -2.60 -8.83 -13.22
C VAL A 104 -2.07 -10.14 -13.82
N ALA A 105 -1.15 -10.82 -13.13
CA ALA A 105 -0.55 -12.07 -13.60
C ALA A 105 0.01 -12.90 -12.44
N GLY A 106 0.31 -14.16 -12.67
CA GLY A 106 0.81 -15.07 -11.64
C GLY A 106 -0.30 -15.72 -10.80
N PHE A 107 -1.54 -15.67 -11.27
CA PHE A 107 -2.73 -16.22 -10.61
C PHE A 107 -3.36 -17.33 -11.43
N SER A 108 -4.08 -18.23 -10.77
CA SER A 108 -4.94 -19.18 -11.47
C SER A 108 -6.13 -18.48 -12.12
N GLN A 109 -6.68 -19.07 -13.18
CA GLN A 109 -7.86 -18.53 -13.84
C GLN A 109 -9.03 -18.35 -12.85
N LYS A 110 -9.23 -19.33 -11.96
CA LYS A 110 -10.24 -19.26 -10.90
C LYS A 110 -10.09 -17.99 -10.05
N VAL A 111 -8.87 -17.65 -9.63
CA VAL A 111 -8.61 -16.43 -8.83
C VAL A 111 -8.84 -15.17 -9.64
N LEU A 112 -8.53 -15.18 -10.94
CA LEU A 112 -8.80 -14.05 -11.83
C LEU A 112 -10.30 -13.85 -12.07
N ASP A 113 -11.07 -14.93 -12.11
CA ASP A 113 -12.53 -14.89 -12.27
C ASP A 113 -13.22 -14.39 -10.99
N GLU A 114 -12.62 -14.67 -9.82
CA GLU A 114 -13.10 -14.26 -8.48
C GLU A 114 -12.49 -12.93 -8.02
N ARG A 115 -12.25 -11.97 -8.92
CA ARG A 115 -11.54 -10.71 -8.66
C ARG A 115 -12.10 -9.89 -7.50
N ASP A 116 -13.40 -9.98 -7.26
CA ASP A 116 -14.08 -9.24 -6.20
C ASP A 116 -14.00 -9.92 -4.82
N SER A 117 -13.32 -11.07 -4.72
CA SER A 117 -13.19 -11.82 -3.46
C SER A 117 -12.20 -11.19 -2.47
N PHE A 118 -11.36 -10.26 -2.92
CA PHE A 118 -10.45 -9.55 -2.03
C PHE A 118 -11.17 -8.39 -1.33
N PRO A 119 -11.08 -8.30 -0.01
CA PRO A 119 -11.72 -7.22 0.73
C PRO A 119 -11.16 -5.86 0.30
N VAL A 120 -12.04 -4.88 0.20
CA VAL A 120 -11.63 -3.49 0.03
C VAL A 120 -11.00 -3.03 1.34
N ILE A 121 -9.83 -2.42 1.23
CA ILE A 121 -9.13 -1.84 2.38
C ILE A 121 -9.49 -0.36 2.44
N HIS A 122 -9.93 0.09 3.59
CA HIS A 122 -10.21 1.50 3.86
C HIS A 122 -9.10 2.11 4.71
N ALA A 123 -8.84 3.41 4.51
CA ALA A 123 -7.88 4.13 5.33
C ALA A 123 -8.33 5.58 5.57
N TRP A 124 -8.13 6.07 6.79
CA TRP A 124 -8.11 7.50 7.05
C TRP A 124 -6.70 8.01 6.81
N ILE A 125 -6.55 8.90 5.86
CA ILE A 125 -5.26 9.47 5.48
C ILE A 125 -5.24 10.97 5.79
N VAL A 126 -4.15 11.42 6.39
CA VAL A 126 -3.86 12.83 6.63
C VAL A 126 -2.53 13.16 5.99
N THR A 127 -2.45 14.32 5.35
CA THR A 127 -1.24 14.80 4.73
C THR A 127 -0.48 15.73 5.69
N PHE A 128 0.78 15.45 5.92
CA PHE A 128 1.68 16.29 6.68
C PHE A 128 2.80 16.84 5.77
N PRO A 129 3.11 18.13 5.86
CA PRO A 129 4.23 18.69 5.10
C PRO A 129 5.56 18.12 5.61
N SER A 130 6.44 17.80 4.66
CA SER A 130 7.84 17.48 4.93
C SER A 130 8.66 18.75 5.10
N LYS A 131 9.82 18.65 5.79
CA LYS A 131 10.86 19.68 5.77
C LYS A 131 11.46 19.88 4.37
N ILE A 132 11.33 18.90 3.49
CA ILE A 132 11.78 19.00 2.12
C ILE A 132 10.72 19.78 1.33
N PRO A 133 11.05 20.95 0.73
CA PRO A 133 10.09 21.73 -0.03
C PRO A 133 9.39 20.92 -1.13
N GLY A 134 8.07 21.09 -1.28
CA GLY A 134 7.26 20.40 -2.27
C GLY A 134 6.98 18.93 -2.01
N ARG A 135 7.35 18.41 -0.82
CA ARG A 135 7.03 17.04 -0.40
C ARG A 135 6.04 17.02 0.75
N ASN A 136 5.14 16.04 0.71
CA ASN A 136 4.22 15.74 1.80
C ASN A 136 4.27 14.24 2.09
N TYR A 137 3.91 13.90 3.32
CA TYR A 137 3.70 12.51 3.74
C TYR A 137 2.21 12.23 3.86
N ALA A 138 1.73 11.24 3.14
CA ALA A 138 0.38 10.72 3.29
C ALA A 138 0.42 9.64 4.39
N VAL A 139 -0.05 9.98 5.57
CA VAL A 139 0.02 9.12 6.75
C VAL A 139 -1.32 8.47 7.01
N PRO A 140 -1.42 7.13 6.99
CA PRO A 140 -2.61 6.43 7.40
C PRO A 140 -2.74 6.48 8.93
N LEU A 141 -3.82 7.06 9.43
CA LEU A 141 -4.15 7.08 10.86
C LEU A 141 -4.79 5.76 11.30
N ARG A 142 -5.63 5.21 10.44
CA ARG A 142 -6.29 3.92 10.62
C ARG A 142 -6.46 3.27 9.25
N VAL A 143 -6.18 1.97 9.20
CA VAL A 143 -6.41 1.12 8.03
C VAL A 143 -7.29 -0.04 8.48
N TRP A 144 -8.33 -0.39 7.73
CA TRP A 144 -9.20 -1.51 8.06
C TRP A 144 -9.79 -2.17 6.82
N ALA A 145 -10.19 -3.41 6.98
CA ALA A 145 -10.94 -4.16 5.99
C ALA A 145 -12.03 -5.00 6.68
N ASP A 146 -13.18 -5.10 6.01
CA ASP A 146 -14.23 -6.02 6.39
C ASP A 146 -13.91 -7.40 5.81
N THR A 147 -13.88 -8.39 6.68
CA THR A 147 -13.62 -9.79 6.30
C THR A 147 -14.79 -10.67 6.74
N PRO A 148 -14.93 -11.89 6.22
CA PRO A 148 -15.94 -12.85 6.67
C PRO A 148 -15.84 -13.18 8.18
N TYR A 149 -14.69 -12.89 8.80
CA TYR A 149 -14.43 -13.14 10.23
C TYR A 149 -14.55 -11.87 11.09
N GLY A 150 -14.96 -10.75 10.51
CA GLY A 150 -15.08 -9.46 11.17
C GLY A 150 -14.12 -8.40 10.64
N VAL A 151 -14.07 -7.26 11.29
CA VAL A 151 -13.20 -6.15 10.91
C VAL A 151 -11.78 -6.39 11.41
N VAL A 152 -10.82 -6.35 10.49
CA VAL A 152 -9.40 -6.31 10.82
C VAL A 152 -8.92 -4.87 10.66
N ALA A 153 -8.27 -4.31 11.68
CA ALA A 153 -7.80 -2.93 11.66
C ALA A 153 -6.40 -2.77 12.23
N ALA A 154 -5.66 -1.83 11.67
CA ALA A 154 -4.43 -1.30 12.21
C ALA A 154 -4.60 0.19 12.51
N VAL A 155 -4.10 0.66 13.64
CA VAL A 155 -4.24 2.04 14.10
C VAL A 155 -2.86 2.60 14.41
N THR A 156 -2.57 3.81 13.93
CA THR A 156 -1.33 4.51 14.27
C THR A 156 -1.38 4.94 15.74
N THR A 157 -0.36 4.58 16.49
CA THR A 157 -0.28 4.87 17.94
C THR A 157 0.72 5.98 18.28
N ALA A 158 1.68 6.24 17.39
CA ALA A 158 2.63 7.34 17.54
C ALA A 158 3.02 7.86 16.16
N LEU A 159 3.30 9.15 16.08
CA LEU A 159 3.65 9.82 14.84
C LEU A 159 4.79 10.82 15.07
N ASN A 160 5.91 10.57 14.41
CA ASN A 160 7.03 11.49 14.36
C ASN A 160 7.37 11.77 12.89
N ILE A 161 7.36 13.02 12.49
CA ILE A 161 7.66 13.44 11.12
C ILE A 161 8.82 14.40 11.13
N ASP A 162 9.89 14.05 10.43
CA ASP A 162 11.11 14.85 10.32
C ASP A 162 11.71 15.23 11.70
N GLY A 163 11.62 14.32 12.68
CA GLY A 163 12.08 14.53 14.05
C GLY A 163 11.14 15.38 14.91
N ILE A 164 9.96 15.76 14.40
CA ILE A 164 8.94 16.47 15.16
C ILE A 164 7.87 15.47 15.61
N ASP A 165 7.72 15.34 16.92
CA ASP A 165 6.65 14.53 17.52
C ASP A 165 5.29 15.20 17.20
N LYS A 166 4.42 14.46 16.52
CA LYS A 166 3.06 14.90 16.18
C LYS A 166 2.01 14.34 17.14
N GLY A 167 2.43 13.52 18.07
CA GLY A 167 1.61 12.95 19.12
C GLY A 167 1.92 11.49 19.39
N LYS A 168 1.61 11.08 20.62
CA LYS A 168 1.59 9.67 21.05
C LYS A 168 0.24 9.41 21.69
N SER A 169 -0.28 8.20 21.50
CA SER A 169 -1.39 7.75 22.32
C SER A 169 -0.93 7.74 23.78
N GLY A 170 -1.68 8.38 24.65
CA GLY A 170 -1.48 8.21 26.10
C GLY A 170 -1.58 6.72 26.42
N GLY A 171 -0.57 6.17 27.14
CA GLY A 171 -0.60 4.83 27.68
C GLY A 171 -1.62 4.71 28.81
#